data_52cd85a00286017a7ad4eb372b5e9918
#
_entry.id   52cd85a00286017a7ad4eb372b5e9918
#
_cell.length_a   1.000
_cell.length_b   1.000
_cell.length_c   1.000
_cell.angle_alpha   90.00
_cell.angle_beta   90.00
_cell.angle_gamma   90.00
#
_symmetry.space_group_name_H-M   'P 1'
#
loop_
_entity.id
_entity.type
_entity.pdbx_description
1 polymer ?
#
loop_
_entity_poly.entity_id
_entity_poly.type
_entity_poly.pdbx_seq_one_letter_code
_entity_poly.pdbx_strand_id
1 'polypeptide(L)'
;LEYGKTVNKTNLFSLRSSNFKDVRNPVFFLSTGRCGTAWISHVLESKNDLKIYHHPEPVMRSQGKVAYEMSLKRQDRNSTELMLLKEMFLAGREELLMNCARGNKRPIFTDSRSTFFAYEMLELFPNAKFVFIHRHPGEVVRSGIRRSWYKAEQQSELNRIVPLKGEAYYDEWSGLCDIEKISWLWRETNVFIENFSKSIPKENFYEISFNFWSDEKITDMMTFLSIDFKKEEISNWMTKRINAQAESPYPKYKDWSTENKQSLKNICGDLAAKYNYQL
;
A
#
# COMPACT_ATOMS: atom_id res chain seq x y z
N LEU A 1 -39.38 -30.48 3.77
CA LEU A 1 -38.00 -30.14 3.40
C LEU A 1 -37.47 -29.14 4.44
N GLU A 2 -36.82 -29.61 5.47
CA GLU A 2 -36.13 -28.83 6.50
C GLU A 2 -34.84 -28.24 5.91
N TYR A 3 -34.85 -26.97 5.62
CA TYR A 3 -33.65 -26.16 5.49
C TYR A 3 -33.46 -25.38 6.79
N GLY A 4 -32.64 -25.86 7.67
CA GLY A 4 -32.41 -25.23 8.98
C GLY A 4 -31.25 -25.76 9.78
N LYS A 5 -30.09 -25.96 9.18
CA LYS A 5 -28.85 -25.99 9.98
C LYS A 5 -28.19 -24.62 9.89
N THR A 6 -28.42 -23.79 10.91
CA THR A 6 -27.69 -22.58 11.15
C THR A 6 -26.21 -22.94 11.30
N VAL A 7 -25.45 -22.84 10.23
CA VAL A 7 -23.98 -22.94 10.29
C VAL A 7 -23.51 -21.80 11.15
N ASN A 8 -22.98 -22.10 12.31
CA ASN A 8 -22.49 -21.13 13.27
C ASN A 8 -21.37 -20.31 12.57
N LYS A 9 -21.66 -19.06 12.19
CA LYS A 9 -20.78 -18.18 11.42
C LYS A 9 -19.39 -18.01 12.04
N THR A 10 -19.27 -18.20 13.35
CA THR A 10 -18.00 -18.18 14.09
C THR A 10 -17.07 -19.36 13.70
N ASN A 11 -17.62 -20.49 13.29
CA ASN A 11 -16.83 -21.69 12.98
C ASN A 11 -16.19 -21.66 11.58
N LEU A 12 -16.81 -21.02 10.60
CA LEU A 12 -16.20 -20.91 9.26
C LEU A 12 -14.93 -20.06 9.26
N PHE A 13 -14.91 -18.98 10.04
CA PHE A 13 -13.73 -18.10 10.17
C PHE A 13 -12.62 -18.76 10.97
N SER A 14 -12.96 -19.50 12.04
CA SER A 14 -11.96 -20.24 12.82
C SER A 14 -11.33 -21.40 12.02
N LEU A 15 -12.08 -22.00 11.11
CA LEU A 15 -11.58 -23.04 10.20
C LEU A 15 -10.63 -22.46 9.14
N ARG A 16 -10.91 -21.27 8.57
CA ARG A 16 -10.01 -20.63 7.60
C ARG A 16 -8.76 -20.06 8.25
N SER A 17 -8.87 -19.41 9.41
CA SER A 17 -7.69 -18.93 10.14
C SER A 17 -6.76 -20.07 10.56
N SER A 18 -7.28 -21.28 10.77
CA SER A 18 -6.45 -22.47 11.03
C SER A 18 -5.60 -22.89 9.81
N ASN A 19 -6.04 -22.58 8.59
CA ASN A 19 -5.33 -22.94 7.36
C ASN A 19 -4.04 -22.09 7.15
N PHE A 20 -3.92 -20.92 7.82
CA PHE A 20 -2.75 -20.04 7.66
C PHE A 20 -1.69 -20.20 8.76
N LYS A 21 -1.82 -21.19 9.65
CA LYS A 21 -0.85 -21.43 10.74
C LYS A 21 0.56 -21.71 10.23
N ASP A 22 0.66 -22.33 9.06
CA ASP A 22 1.92 -22.68 8.43
C ASP A 22 2.50 -21.56 7.55
N VAL A 23 1.75 -20.45 7.37
CA VAL A 23 2.26 -19.28 6.66
C VAL A 23 3.21 -18.54 7.57
N ARG A 24 4.48 -18.47 7.19
CA ARG A 24 5.46 -17.64 7.90
C ARG A 24 4.99 -16.18 7.90
N ASN A 25 5.17 -15.48 9.04
CA ASN A 25 4.70 -14.11 9.25
C ASN A 25 4.88 -13.22 8.01
N PRO A 26 3.79 -12.81 7.34
CA PRO A 26 3.87 -12.01 6.12
C PRO A 26 4.50 -10.64 6.36
N VAL A 27 5.01 -10.06 5.29
CA VAL A 27 5.38 -8.63 5.26
C VAL A 27 4.51 -7.92 4.24
N PHE A 28 3.91 -6.81 4.64
CA PHE A 28 3.10 -5.96 3.78
C PHE A 28 3.71 -4.56 3.67
N PHE A 29 4.00 -4.14 2.43
CA PHE A 29 4.46 -2.79 2.15
C PHE A 29 3.27 -1.92 1.78
N LEU A 30 3.02 -0.89 2.57
CA LEU A 30 1.93 0.06 2.42
C LEU A 30 2.45 1.35 1.77
N SER A 31 1.77 1.85 0.76
CA SER A 31 2.16 3.09 0.08
C SER A 31 1.08 3.58 -0.90
N THR A 32 1.18 4.83 -1.32
CA THR A 32 0.38 5.37 -2.44
C THR A 32 0.71 4.71 -3.79
N GLY A 33 1.82 3.98 -3.85
CA GLY A 33 2.46 3.57 -5.10
C GLY A 33 3.49 4.60 -5.57
N ARG A 34 4.41 4.16 -6.44
CA ARG A 34 5.53 4.98 -6.94
C ARG A 34 6.52 5.43 -5.86
N CYS A 35 6.52 4.75 -4.73
CA CYS A 35 7.35 5.02 -3.56
C CYS A 35 8.55 4.08 -3.42
N GLY A 36 8.93 3.33 -4.48
CA GLY A 36 10.10 2.45 -4.44
C GLY A 36 9.82 0.97 -4.22
N THR A 37 8.55 0.55 -4.13
CA THR A 37 8.16 -0.86 -3.91
C THR A 37 8.73 -1.82 -4.96
N ALA A 38 8.88 -1.40 -6.22
CA ALA A 38 9.51 -2.21 -7.26
C ALA A 38 11.01 -2.43 -7.01
N TRP A 39 11.71 -1.45 -6.45
CA TRP A 39 13.11 -1.59 -6.06
C TRP A 39 13.25 -2.60 -4.92
N ILE A 40 12.43 -2.46 -3.87
CA ILE A 40 12.37 -3.42 -2.75
C ILE A 40 12.15 -4.84 -3.27
N SER A 41 11.17 -5.03 -4.17
CA SER A 41 10.89 -6.34 -4.76
C SER A 41 12.13 -6.94 -5.38
N HIS A 42 12.79 -6.17 -6.24
CA HIS A 42 13.95 -6.65 -6.97
C HIS A 42 15.13 -7.02 -6.06
N VAL A 43 15.41 -6.21 -5.02
CA VAL A 43 16.52 -6.53 -4.12
C VAL A 43 16.24 -7.75 -3.25
N LEU A 44 14.99 -7.95 -2.85
CA LEU A 44 14.58 -9.08 -2.03
C LEU A 44 14.43 -10.40 -2.82
N GLU A 45 14.28 -10.36 -4.15
CA GLU A 45 14.20 -11.55 -5.00
C GLU A 45 15.44 -12.46 -4.90
N SER A 46 16.58 -11.90 -4.51
CA SER A 46 17.81 -12.68 -4.30
C SER A 46 17.79 -13.58 -3.08
N LYS A 47 16.80 -13.43 -2.18
CA LYS A 47 16.68 -14.19 -0.92
C LYS A 47 15.84 -15.45 -1.11
N ASN A 48 16.47 -16.61 -0.97
CA ASN A 48 15.85 -17.89 -1.28
C ASN A 48 14.71 -18.30 -0.32
N ASP A 49 14.70 -17.78 0.91
CA ASP A 49 13.68 -18.06 1.91
C ASP A 49 12.45 -17.16 1.81
N LEU A 50 12.49 -16.15 0.91
CA LEU A 50 11.41 -15.21 0.66
C LEU A 50 10.65 -15.57 -0.64
N LYS A 51 9.38 -15.17 -0.70
CA LYS A 51 8.59 -15.13 -1.93
C LYS A 51 8.01 -13.73 -2.09
N ILE A 52 8.47 -13.05 -3.14
CA ILE A 52 8.13 -11.65 -3.38
C ILE A 52 6.94 -11.57 -4.33
N TYR A 53 5.94 -10.77 -3.96
CA TYR A 53 4.74 -10.50 -4.74
C TYR A 53 4.63 -8.99 -4.99
N HIS A 54 5.05 -8.58 -6.19
CA HIS A 54 4.91 -7.20 -6.66
C HIS A 54 3.75 -7.10 -7.64
N HIS A 55 2.65 -6.52 -7.20
CA HIS A 55 1.39 -6.42 -7.98
C HIS A 55 0.91 -7.77 -8.55
N PRO A 56 0.77 -8.81 -7.69
CA PRO A 56 0.35 -10.12 -8.18
C PRO A 56 -1.09 -10.11 -8.71
N GLU A 57 -1.37 -11.03 -9.62
CA GLU A 57 -2.74 -11.29 -10.04
C GLU A 57 -3.50 -12.14 -8.99
N PRO A 58 -4.82 -11.94 -8.81
CA PRO A 58 -5.61 -10.88 -9.44
C PRO A 58 -5.25 -9.50 -8.92
N VAL A 59 -5.29 -8.49 -9.81
CA VAL A 59 -5.07 -7.09 -9.44
C VAL A 59 -6.21 -6.59 -8.58
N MET A 60 -5.93 -6.18 -7.33
CA MET A 60 -6.94 -5.82 -6.34
C MET A 60 -7.28 -4.32 -6.30
N ARG A 61 -7.38 -3.65 -7.46
CA ARG A 61 -7.62 -2.20 -7.49
C ARG A 61 -9.04 -1.84 -7.07
N SER A 62 -10.04 -2.48 -7.68
CA SER A 62 -11.45 -2.27 -7.34
C SER A 62 -11.74 -2.69 -5.90
N GLN A 63 -11.18 -3.81 -5.48
CA GLN A 63 -11.30 -4.30 -4.11
C GLN A 63 -10.66 -3.33 -3.11
N GLY A 64 -9.50 -2.77 -3.44
CA GLY A 64 -8.83 -1.76 -2.63
C GLY A 64 -9.66 -0.47 -2.51
N LYS A 65 -10.36 -0.06 -3.58
CA LYS A 65 -11.31 1.06 -3.51
C LYS A 65 -12.45 0.77 -2.55
N VAL A 66 -13.08 -0.39 -2.65
CA VAL A 66 -14.15 -0.80 -1.71
C VAL A 66 -13.63 -0.86 -0.27
N ALA A 67 -12.43 -1.38 -0.05
CA ALA A 67 -11.82 -1.42 1.28
C ALA A 67 -11.61 -0.01 1.85
N TYR A 68 -11.17 0.96 1.02
CA TYR A 68 -11.07 2.37 1.42
C TYR A 68 -12.44 2.94 1.80
N GLU A 69 -13.42 2.82 0.93
CA GLU A 69 -14.79 3.32 1.16
C GLU A 69 -15.40 2.77 2.46
N MET A 70 -15.19 1.49 2.72
CA MET A 70 -15.63 0.84 3.95
C MET A 70 -14.76 1.24 5.18
N SER A 71 -13.50 1.62 5.00
CA SER A 71 -12.63 2.06 6.09
C SER A 71 -13.08 3.38 6.71
N LEU A 72 -13.67 4.26 5.93
CA LEU A 72 -14.22 5.55 6.40
C LEU A 72 -15.40 5.36 7.37
N LYS A 73 -16.11 4.24 7.26
CA LYS A 73 -17.21 3.84 8.15
C LYS A 73 -16.77 2.81 9.21
N ARG A 74 -15.46 2.75 9.52
CA ARG A 74 -14.92 1.64 10.33
C ARG A 74 -15.59 1.46 11.69
N GLN A 75 -15.97 2.55 12.36
CA GLN A 75 -16.62 2.48 13.67
C GLN A 75 -18.06 1.95 13.60
N ASP A 76 -18.72 2.15 12.46
CA ASP A 76 -20.13 1.77 12.24
C ASP A 76 -20.24 0.43 11.46
N ARG A 77 -19.10 -0.21 11.14
CA ARG A 77 -19.11 -1.47 10.39
C ARG A 77 -19.66 -2.61 11.23
N ASN A 78 -20.63 -3.32 10.69
CA ASN A 78 -21.11 -4.55 11.28
C ASN A 78 -20.15 -5.74 11.00
N SER A 79 -20.35 -6.83 11.73
CA SER A 79 -19.51 -8.05 11.61
C SER A 79 -19.52 -8.65 10.19
N THR A 80 -20.60 -8.46 9.44
CA THR A 80 -20.74 -8.99 8.07
C THR A 80 -19.83 -8.22 7.10
N GLU A 81 -19.78 -6.88 7.21
CA GLU A 81 -18.91 -6.04 6.36
C GLU A 81 -17.44 -6.31 6.63
N LEU A 82 -17.06 -6.47 7.90
CA LEU A 82 -15.70 -6.87 8.29
C LEU A 82 -15.32 -8.24 7.71
N MET A 83 -16.25 -9.19 7.75
CA MET A 83 -16.06 -10.51 7.18
C MET A 83 -15.90 -10.46 5.65
N LEU A 84 -16.70 -9.66 4.95
CA LEU A 84 -16.63 -9.51 3.50
C LEU A 84 -15.29 -8.94 3.05
N LEU A 85 -14.72 -7.96 3.76
CA LEU A 85 -13.40 -7.41 3.42
C LEU A 85 -12.29 -8.46 3.57
N LYS A 86 -12.32 -9.27 4.62
CA LYS A 86 -11.37 -10.37 4.80
C LYS A 86 -11.51 -11.42 3.68
N GLU A 87 -12.74 -11.82 3.37
CA GLU A 87 -13.01 -12.75 2.27
C GLU A 87 -12.53 -12.20 0.92
N MET A 88 -12.75 -10.90 0.67
CA MET A 88 -12.30 -10.23 -0.54
C MET A 88 -10.76 -10.24 -0.64
N PHE A 89 -10.05 -9.97 0.45
CA PHE A 89 -8.60 -10.06 0.49
C PHE A 89 -8.12 -11.50 0.24
N LEU A 90 -8.72 -12.47 0.92
CA LEU A 90 -8.36 -13.87 0.79
C LEU A 90 -8.67 -14.41 -0.61
N ALA A 91 -9.77 -14.04 -1.23
CA ALA A 91 -10.09 -14.44 -2.61
C ALA A 91 -8.96 -14.07 -3.60
N GLY A 92 -8.24 -12.97 -3.34
CA GLY A 92 -7.11 -12.57 -4.18
C GLY A 92 -5.73 -13.06 -3.72
N ARG A 93 -5.59 -13.58 -2.51
CA ARG A 93 -4.26 -13.83 -1.90
C ARG A 93 -4.09 -15.20 -1.25
N GLU A 94 -5.17 -15.94 -1.01
CA GLU A 94 -5.12 -17.24 -0.33
C GLU A 94 -4.18 -18.22 -1.03
N GLU A 95 -4.30 -18.38 -2.34
CA GLU A 95 -3.46 -19.31 -3.10
C GLU A 95 -1.97 -18.94 -3.01
N LEU A 96 -1.65 -17.66 -3.09
CA LEU A 96 -0.27 -17.16 -2.99
C LEU A 96 0.31 -17.44 -1.59
N LEU A 97 -0.48 -17.23 -0.54
CA LEU A 97 -0.11 -17.52 0.85
C LEU A 97 0.11 -19.01 1.07
N MET A 98 -0.80 -19.85 0.57
CA MET A 98 -0.69 -21.31 0.69
C MET A 98 0.49 -21.87 -0.10
N ASN A 99 0.83 -21.29 -1.26
CA ASN A 99 2.03 -21.65 -1.99
C ASN A 99 3.31 -21.32 -1.21
N CYS A 100 3.31 -20.21 -0.46
CA CYS A 100 4.41 -19.88 0.45
C CYS A 100 4.52 -20.90 1.58
N ALA A 101 3.42 -21.28 2.21
CA ALA A 101 3.40 -22.28 3.28
C ALA A 101 3.97 -23.62 2.79
N ARG A 102 3.47 -24.13 1.65
CA ARG A 102 3.97 -25.39 1.05
C ARG A 102 5.46 -25.34 0.73
N GLY A 103 5.96 -24.19 0.27
CA GLY A 103 7.38 -23.98 -0.06
C GLY A 103 8.24 -23.57 1.13
N ASN A 104 7.69 -23.47 2.34
CA ASN A 104 8.34 -22.92 3.54
C ASN A 104 9.01 -21.55 3.28
N LYS A 105 8.36 -20.70 2.47
CA LYS A 105 8.83 -19.35 2.16
C LYS A 105 8.03 -18.28 2.90
N ARG A 106 8.69 -17.20 3.26
CA ARG A 106 8.04 -16.04 3.86
C ARG A 106 7.45 -15.14 2.77
N PRO A 107 6.13 -14.87 2.75
CA PRO A 107 5.53 -14.00 1.75
C PRO A 107 5.82 -12.53 2.02
N ILE A 108 6.24 -11.81 0.99
CA ILE A 108 6.49 -10.37 1.01
C ILE A 108 5.60 -9.73 -0.06
N PHE A 109 4.64 -8.91 0.34
CA PHE A 109 3.75 -8.20 -0.57
C PHE A 109 4.18 -6.74 -0.70
N THR A 110 4.59 -6.33 -1.89
CA THR A 110 4.95 -4.94 -2.21
C THR A 110 3.88 -4.28 -3.10
N ASP A 111 2.62 -4.68 -2.88
CA ASP A 111 1.47 -4.29 -3.66
C ASP A 111 0.73 -3.10 -3.05
N SER A 112 0.98 -1.89 -3.55
CA SER A 112 0.30 -0.68 -3.10
C SER A 112 -1.23 -0.67 -3.30
N ARG A 113 -1.77 -1.55 -4.15
CA ARG A 113 -3.21 -1.66 -4.40
C ARG A 113 -3.93 -2.34 -3.24
N SER A 114 -3.20 -3.11 -2.44
CA SER A 114 -3.72 -3.77 -1.24
C SER A 114 -3.61 -2.91 0.02
N THR A 115 -3.08 -1.68 -0.06
CA THR A 115 -2.82 -0.82 1.11
C THR A 115 -4.05 -0.65 2.00
N PHE A 116 -5.23 -0.48 1.41
CA PHE A 116 -6.47 -0.25 2.17
C PHE A 116 -7.03 -1.48 2.88
N PHE A 117 -6.43 -2.65 2.69
CA PHE A 117 -6.71 -3.88 3.45
C PHE A 117 -5.81 -4.02 4.70
N ALA A 118 -5.05 -3.01 5.09
CA ALA A 118 -4.07 -3.13 6.17
C ALA A 118 -4.66 -3.66 7.49
N TYR A 119 -5.87 -3.24 7.83
CA TYR A 119 -6.56 -3.71 9.03
C TYR A 119 -6.98 -5.18 8.93
N GLU A 120 -7.49 -5.61 7.78
CA GLU A 120 -7.88 -6.98 7.51
C GLU A 120 -6.65 -7.91 7.48
N MET A 121 -5.53 -7.42 6.93
CA MET A 121 -4.24 -8.11 6.97
C MET A 121 -3.75 -8.31 8.41
N LEU A 122 -3.87 -7.29 9.27
CA LEU A 122 -3.48 -7.38 10.68
C LEU A 122 -4.36 -8.40 11.44
N GLU A 123 -5.66 -8.40 11.18
CA GLU A 123 -6.58 -9.34 11.83
C GLU A 123 -6.37 -10.79 11.39
N LEU A 124 -6.01 -11.00 10.10
CA LEU A 124 -5.67 -12.33 9.57
C LEU A 124 -4.29 -12.81 10.02
N PHE A 125 -3.34 -11.88 10.17
CA PHE A 125 -1.95 -12.15 10.51
C PHE A 125 -1.46 -11.21 11.61
N PRO A 126 -1.81 -11.46 12.89
CA PRO A 126 -1.48 -10.55 14.00
C PRO A 126 0.04 -10.29 14.19
N ASN A 127 0.88 -11.22 13.73
CA ASN A 127 2.34 -11.11 13.79
C ASN A 127 2.96 -10.63 12.47
N ALA A 128 2.18 -10.20 11.51
CA ALA A 128 2.70 -9.62 10.26
C ALA A 128 3.52 -8.36 10.53
N LYS A 129 4.51 -8.12 9.67
CA LYS A 129 5.26 -6.86 9.67
C LYS A 129 4.71 -5.95 8.58
N PHE A 130 4.58 -4.67 8.90
CA PHE A 130 4.10 -3.65 7.99
C PHE A 130 5.18 -2.60 7.78
N VAL A 131 5.46 -2.29 6.52
CA VAL A 131 6.42 -1.24 6.14
C VAL A 131 5.68 -0.16 5.39
N PHE A 132 5.62 1.02 5.96
CA PHE A 132 5.09 2.21 5.30
C PHE A 132 6.20 2.88 4.50
N ILE A 133 6.04 2.93 3.18
CA ILE A 133 6.95 3.68 2.33
C ILE A 133 6.21 4.88 1.76
N HIS A 134 6.69 6.08 2.10
CA HIS A 134 6.23 7.32 1.51
C HIS A 134 7.30 8.00 0.65
N ARG A 135 6.88 8.90 -0.20
CA ARG A 135 7.74 9.65 -1.12
C ARG A 135 7.23 11.07 -1.25
N HIS A 136 8.15 12.00 -1.62
CA HIS A 136 7.81 13.39 -1.90
C HIS A 136 6.57 13.50 -2.82
N PRO A 137 5.50 14.23 -2.42
CA PRO A 137 4.24 14.25 -3.14
C PRO A 137 4.39 14.72 -4.59
N GLY A 138 5.19 15.73 -4.87
CA GLY A 138 5.44 16.21 -6.24
C GLY A 138 6.04 15.13 -7.16
N GLU A 139 6.88 14.24 -6.63
CA GLU A 139 7.43 13.13 -7.41
C GLU A 139 6.39 12.01 -7.66
N VAL A 140 5.50 11.78 -6.71
CA VAL A 140 4.39 10.84 -6.87
C VAL A 140 3.38 11.38 -7.88
N VAL A 141 2.98 12.65 -7.74
CA VAL A 141 2.06 13.34 -8.67
C VAL A 141 2.61 13.31 -10.08
N ARG A 142 3.87 13.71 -10.27
CA ARG A 142 4.55 13.62 -11.57
C ARG A 142 4.47 12.23 -12.17
N SER A 143 4.73 11.22 -11.37
CA SER A 143 4.67 9.82 -11.82
C SER A 143 3.25 9.36 -12.14
N GLY A 144 2.25 9.85 -11.44
CA GLY A 144 0.84 9.56 -11.68
C GLY A 144 0.33 10.20 -12.97
N ILE A 145 0.65 11.47 -13.22
CA ILE A 145 0.31 12.18 -14.46
C ILE A 145 0.85 11.43 -15.67
N ARG A 146 2.11 11.00 -15.62
CA ARG A 146 2.75 10.19 -16.70
C ARG A 146 2.07 8.84 -16.94
N ARG A 147 1.26 8.36 -16.03
CA ARG A 147 0.49 7.11 -16.11
C ARG A 147 -0.98 7.35 -16.31
N SER A 148 -1.34 8.59 -16.65
CA SER A 148 -2.73 8.98 -16.88
C SER A 148 -3.67 8.59 -15.73
N TRP A 149 -3.20 8.73 -14.48
CA TRP A 149 -4.05 8.50 -13.32
C TRP A 149 -5.22 9.49 -13.34
N TYR A 150 -6.42 8.98 -13.06
CA TYR A 150 -7.70 9.70 -13.13
C TYR A 150 -8.12 10.16 -14.53
N LYS A 151 -7.46 9.71 -15.60
CA LYS A 151 -7.95 9.96 -16.96
C LYS A 151 -9.12 9.04 -17.28
N ALA A 152 -10.23 9.64 -17.70
CA ALA A 152 -11.49 8.91 -17.96
C ALA A 152 -11.37 7.87 -19.10
N GLU A 153 -10.47 8.10 -20.05
CA GLU A 153 -10.21 7.19 -21.17
C GLU A 153 -9.57 5.87 -20.73
N GLN A 154 -9.02 5.82 -19.52
CA GLN A 154 -8.40 4.60 -18.98
C GLN A 154 -9.33 3.92 -17.99
N GLN A 155 -10.03 2.89 -18.43
CA GLN A 155 -10.96 2.11 -17.60
C GLN A 155 -10.33 1.63 -16.30
N SER A 156 -9.00 1.34 -16.31
CA SER A 156 -8.27 0.96 -15.10
C SER A 156 -8.22 2.05 -14.02
N GLU A 157 -8.46 3.30 -14.37
CA GLU A 157 -8.41 4.43 -13.45
C GLU A 157 -9.75 4.72 -12.77
N LEU A 158 -10.87 4.22 -13.33
CA LEU A 158 -12.20 4.31 -12.71
C LEU A 158 -12.26 3.61 -11.34
N ASN A 159 -11.33 2.70 -11.08
CA ASN A 159 -11.26 1.93 -9.84
C ASN A 159 -10.29 2.53 -8.80
N ARG A 160 -9.82 3.77 -8.99
CA ARG A 160 -9.09 4.48 -7.94
C ARG A 160 -10.04 5.06 -6.91
N ILE A 161 -9.54 5.26 -5.68
CA ILE A 161 -10.30 5.96 -4.65
C ILE A 161 -10.60 7.40 -5.07
N VAL A 162 -11.77 7.88 -4.69
CA VAL A 162 -12.24 9.25 -4.87
C VAL A 162 -12.91 9.72 -3.58
N PRO A 163 -13.05 11.02 -3.33
CA PRO A 163 -13.75 11.51 -2.15
C PRO A 163 -15.20 10.99 -2.13
N LEU A 164 -15.67 10.60 -0.95
CA LEU A 164 -17.06 10.23 -0.73
C LEU A 164 -17.88 11.44 -0.28
N LYS A 165 -19.20 11.35 -0.45
CA LYS A 165 -20.12 12.42 -0.03
C LYS A 165 -19.91 12.79 1.44
N GLY A 166 -19.67 14.06 1.68
CA GLY A 166 -19.36 14.60 3.00
C GLY A 166 -17.87 14.70 3.34
N GLU A 167 -16.99 14.20 2.48
CA GLU A 167 -15.56 14.38 2.61
C GLU A 167 -15.08 15.67 1.92
N ALA A 168 -13.92 16.16 2.33
CA ALA A 168 -13.26 17.26 1.65
C ALA A 168 -13.02 16.94 0.17
N TYR A 169 -13.21 17.94 -0.68
CA TYR A 169 -13.08 17.86 -2.15
C TYR A 169 -14.17 17.05 -2.88
N TYR A 170 -15.20 16.53 -2.20
CA TYR A 170 -16.26 15.76 -2.88
C TYR A 170 -16.99 16.61 -3.92
N ASP A 171 -17.44 17.80 -3.53
CA ASP A 171 -18.25 18.67 -4.40
C ASP A 171 -17.40 19.28 -5.53
N GLU A 172 -16.13 19.55 -5.28
CA GLU A 172 -15.18 20.13 -6.24
C GLU A 172 -14.50 19.07 -7.13
N TRP A 173 -14.66 17.78 -6.85
CA TRP A 173 -13.87 16.69 -7.45
C TRP A 173 -13.86 16.68 -8.96
N SER A 174 -15.01 16.95 -9.60
CA SER A 174 -15.12 16.96 -11.05
C SER A 174 -14.30 18.08 -11.71
N GLY A 175 -14.15 19.21 -11.03
CA GLY A 175 -13.39 20.38 -11.48
C GLY A 175 -11.91 20.34 -11.18
N LEU A 176 -11.45 19.44 -10.30
CA LEU A 176 -10.04 19.36 -9.94
C LEU A 176 -9.18 18.90 -11.13
N CYS A 177 -7.99 19.50 -11.26
CA CYS A 177 -7.01 19.08 -12.26
C CYS A 177 -6.27 17.79 -11.81
N ASP A 178 -5.48 17.20 -12.72
CA ASP A 178 -4.73 15.96 -12.44
C ASP A 178 -3.77 16.08 -11.25
N ILE A 179 -3.13 17.25 -11.10
CA ILE A 179 -2.22 17.52 -9.97
C ILE A 179 -2.99 17.41 -8.66
N GLU A 180 -4.13 18.07 -8.57
CA GLU A 180 -4.96 18.10 -7.37
C GLU A 180 -5.53 16.73 -7.03
N LYS A 181 -6.09 16.01 -8.01
CA LYS A 181 -6.61 14.65 -7.81
C LYS A 181 -5.55 13.68 -7.32
N ILE A 182 -4.34 13.72 -7.89
CA ILE A 182 -3.26 12.83 -7.48
C ILE A 182 -2.65 13.28 -6.15
N SER A 183 -2.62 14.58 -5.86
CA SER A 183 -2.23 15.13 -4.56
C SER A 183 -3.19 14.65 -3.46
N TRP A 184 -4.49 14.69 -3.71
CA TRP A 184 -5.51 14.16 -2.81
C TRP A 184 -5.31 12.65 -2.56
N LEU A 185 -5.09 11.85 -3.61
CA LEU A 185 -4.78 10.42 -3.47
C LEU A 185 -3.56 10.18 -2.58
N TRP A 186 -2.49 10.96 -2.78
CA TRP A 186 -1.29 10.87 -1.94
C TRP A 186 -1.62 11.16 -0.48
N ARG A 187 -2.33 12.25 -0.23
CA ARG A 187 -2.74 12.65 1.12
C ARG A 187 -3.58 11.57 1.78
N GLU A 188 -4.68 11.16 1.17
CA GLU A 188 -5.62 10.21 1.74
C GLU A 188 -4.99 8.85 2.03
N THR A 189 -4.18 8.34 1.11
CA THR A 189 -3.48 7.08 1.34
C THR A 189 -2.53 7.17 2.53
N ASN A 190 -1.77 8.24 2.65
CA ASN A 190 -0.82 8.40 3.75
C ASN A 190 -1.54 8.63 5.09
N VAL A 191 -2.62 9.40 5.12
CA VAL A 191 -3.48 9.58 6.31
C VAL A 191 -4.09 8.24 6.75
N PHE A 192 -4.57 7.43 5.80
CA PHE A 192 -5.06 6.09 6.11
C PHE A 192 -3.99 5.23 6.79
N ILE A 193 -2.76 5.22 6.25
CA ILE A 193 -1.66 4.42 6.82
C ILE A 193 -1.25 4.96 8.19
N GLU A 194 -1.21 6.28 8.40
CA GLU A 194 -0.95 6.88 9.72
C GLU A 194 -2.02 6.50 10.75
N ASN A 195 -3.29 6.46 10.35
CA ASN A 195 -4.35 6.02 11.25
C ASN A 195 -4.24 4.52 11.56
N PHE A 196 -3.90 3.70 10.57
CA PHE A 196 -3.61 2.29 10.78
C PHE A 196 -2.43 2.09 11.75
N SER A 197 -1.36 2.87 11.62
CA SER A 197 -0.17 2.74 12.48
C SER A 197 -0.45 2.95 13.97
N LYS A 198 -1.51 3.68 14.32
CA LYS A 198 -1.96 3.87 15.71
C LYS A 198 -2.65 2.63 16.29
N SER A 199 -3.07 1.69 15.44
CA SER A 199 -3.80 0.48 15.81
C SER A 199 -2.94 -0.78 15.84
N ILE A 200 -1.64 -0.67 15.54
CA ILE A 200 -0.70 -1.79 15.45
C ILE A 200 0.42 -1.64 16.49
N PRO A 201 0.92 -2.75 17.08
CA PRO A 201 2.11 -2.71 17.93
C PRO A 201 3.31 -2.11 17.20
N LYS A 202 4.06 -1.23 17.88
CA LYS A 202 5.21 -0.52 17.28
C LYS A 202 6.27 -1.46 16.69
N GLU A 203 6.47 -2.60 17.33
CA GLU A 203 7.39 -3.65 16.87
C GLU A 203 6.95 -4.31 15.56
N ASN A 204 5.72 -4.08 15.10
CA ASN A 204 5.20 -4.62 13.85
C ASN A 204 5.08 -3.57 12.73
N PHE A 205 5.45 -2.31 13.00
CA PHE A 205 5.35 -1.22 12.04
C PHE A 205 6.68 -0.48 11.87
N TYR A 206 7.08 -0.25 10.63
CA TYR A 206 8.27 0.51 10.26
C TYR A 206 7.95 1.53 9.19
N GLU A 207 8.42 2.77 9.37
CA GLU A 207 8.23 3.87 8.42
C GLU A 207 9.56 4.24 7.77
N ILE A 208 9.54 4.42 6.44
CA ILE A 208 10.72 4.81 5.68
C ILE A 208 10.35 5.75 4.52
N SER A 209 11.09 6.84 4.39
CA SER A 209 10.98 7.76 3.26
C SER A 209 11.87 7.31 2.10
N PHE A 210 11.28 7.16 0.91
CA PHE A 210 12.04 6.84 -0.31
C PHE A 210 13.10 7.90 -0.65
N ASN A 211 12.83 9.18 -0.35
CA ASN A 211 13.75 10.27 -0.68
C ASN A 211 14.99 10.31 0.24
N PHE A 212 14.93 9.66 1.40
CA PHE A 212 15.99 9.66 2.39
C PHE A 212 16.60 8.26 2.60
N TRP A 213 16.53 7.42 1.57
CA TRP A 213 17.16 6.11 1.63
C TRP A 213 18.69 6.25 1.72
N SER A 214 19.26 5.51 2.64
CA SER A 214 20.67 5.35 2.86
C SER A 214 20.95 3.88 3.22
N ASP A 215 22.22 3.48 3.17
CA ASP A 215 22.66 2.14 3.58
C ASP A 215 22.18 1.84 5.01
N GLU A 216 22.26 2.82 5.92
CA GLU A 216 21.77 2.71 7.29
C GLU A 216 20.29 2.44 7.36
N LYS A 217 19.47 3.25 6.68
CA LYS A 217 18.00 3.10 6.69
C LYS A 217 17.52 1.77 6.08
N ILE A 218 18.20 1.30 5.06
CA ILE A 218 17.92 -0.02 4.47
C ILE A 218 18.37 -1.12 5.44
N THR A 219 19.51 -0.97 6.12
CA THR A 219 19.98 -1.89 7.17
C THR A 219 18.94 -2.00 8.30
N ASP A 220 18.45 -0.87 8.79
CA ASP A 220 17.43 -0.82 9.85
C ASP A 220 16.14 -1.54 9.42
N MET A 221 15.69 -1.29 8.18
CA MET A 221 14.52 -1.95 7.64
C MET A 221 14.72 -3.47 7.53
N MET A 222 15.85 -3.94 7.03
CA MET A 222 16.15 -5.38 6.92
C MET A 222 16.22 -6.04 8.31
N THR A 223 16.82 -5.37 9.28
CA THR A 223 16.86 -5.81 10.69
C THR A 223 15.46 -5.90 11.29
N PHE A 224 14.63 -4.87 11.10
CA PHE A 224 13.22 -4.87 11.50
C PHE A 224 12.44 -6.04 10.89
N LEU A 225 12.70 -6.34 9.64
CA LEU A 225 12.07 -7.46 8.93
C LEU A 225 12.66 -8.82 9.30
N SER A 226 13.75 -8.87 10.06
CA SER A 226 14.51 -10.10 10.35
C SER A 226 14.90 -10.84 9.06
N ILE A 227 15.43 -10.08 8.08
CA ILE A 227 15.94 -10.59 6.82
C ILE A 227 17.46 -10.53 6.87
N ASP A 228 18.12 -11.68 6.70
CA ASP A 228 19.56 -11.76 6.68
C ASP A 228 20.17 -11.08 5.44
N PHE A 229 21.21 -10.27 5.66
CA PHE A 229 21.91 -9.56 4.59
C PHE A 229 23.40 -9.36 4.94
N LYS A 230 24.21 -9.16 3.91
CA LYS A 230 25.58 -8.69 4.04
C LYS A 230 25.65 -7.19 3.74
N LYS A 231 26.52 -6.45 4.40
CA LYS A 231 26.68 -5.01 4.15
C LYS A 231 26.99 -4.69 2.68
N GLU A 232 27.79 -5.52 2.04
CA GLU A 232 28.14 -5.39 0.62
C GLU A 232 26.92 -5.54 -0.30
N GLU A 233 25.91 -6.32 0.10
CA GLU A 233 24.66 -6.45 -0.66
C GLU A 233 23.89 -5.13 -0.68
N ILE A 234 23.80 -4.42 0.47
CA ILE A 234 23.09 -3.14 0.56
C ILE A 234 23.77 -2.10 -0.33
N SER A 235 25.09 -1.92 -0.23
CA SER A 235 25.82 -0.99 -1.08
C SER A 235 25.61 -1.31 -2.57
N ASN A 236 25.65 -2.59 -2.95
CA ASN A 236 25.36 -3.03 -4.31
C ASN A 236 23.89 -2.75 -4.73
N TRP A 237 22.94 -2.90 -3.82
CA TRP A 237 21.53 -2.59 -4.10
C TRP A 237 21.33 -1.09 -4.32
N MET A 238 21.98 -0.25 -3.51
CA MET A 238 21.86 1.21 -3.63
C MET A 238 22.39 1.77 -4.96
N THR A 239 23.33 1.07 -5.61
CA THR A 239 23.81 1.46 -6.96
C THR A 239 22.82 1.12 -8.09
N LYS A 240 21.88 0.20 -7.86
CA LYS A 240 20.93 -0.26 -8.88
C LYS A 240 19.79 0.73 -9.09
N ARG A 241 19.71 1.28 -10.29
CA ARG A 241 18.55 2.08 -10.74
C ARG A 241 17.51 1.15 -11.37
N ILE A 242 16.48 0.81 -10.59
CA ILE A 242 15.40 -0.04 -11.06
C ILE A 242 14.20 0.84 -11.40
N ASN A 243 13.55 0.57 -12.53
CA ASN A 243 12.44 1.37 -13.05
C ASN A 243 12.77 2.88 -13.14
N ALA A 244 14.03 3.23 -13.43
CA ALA A 244 14.37 4.57 -13.85
C ALA A 244 13.51 4.90 -15.07
N GLN A 245 12.60 5.82 -14.91
CA GLN A 245 11.68 6.16 -16.00
C GLN A 245 12.46 6.89 -17.09
N ALA A 246 12.26 6.50 -18.34
CA ALA A 246 12.69 7.25 -19.49
C ALA A 246 12.30 8.73 -19.36
N GLU A 247 12.97 9.61 -20.07
CA GLU A 247 12.63 11.03 -20.12
C GLU A 247 11.13 11.23 -20.35
N SER A 248 10.56 12.19 -19.68
CA SER A 248 9.14 12.49 -19.73
C SER A 248 8.94 13.93 -20.16
N PRO A 249 7.96 14.23 -21.01
CA PRO A 249 7.58 15.57 -21.31
C PRO A 249 7.08 16.34 -20.08
N TYR A 250 6.65 15.64 -19.01
CA TYR A 250 6.22 16.31 -17.79
C TYR A 250 7.42 16.64 -16.90
N PRO A 251 7.60 17.91 -16.50
CA PRO A 251 8.81 18.38 -15.82
C PRO A 251 9.01 17.74 -14.45
N LYS A 252 10.24 17.79 -13.92
CA LYS A 252 10.53 17.45 -12.53
C LYS A 252 9.85 18.46 -11.60
N TYR A 253 9.51 18.06 -10.38
CA TYR A 253 8.83 18.94 -9.42
C TYR A 253 9.53 20.31 -9.24
N LYS A 254 10.85 20.35 -9.18
CA LYS A 254 11.62 21.59 -9.05
C LYS A 254 11.32 22.60 -10.17
N ASP A 255 10.98 22.12 -11.35
CA ASP A 255 10.76 22.90 -12.58
C ASP A 255 9.26 23.20 -12.81
N TRP A 256 8.37 22.89 -11.85
CA TRP A 256 6.94 23.21 -11.95
C TRP A 256 6.70 24.70 -11.81
N SER A 257 5.63 25.18 -12.44
CA SER A 257 5.13 26.55 -12.23
C SER A 257 4.76 26.79 -10.76
N THR A 258 4.76 28.06 -10.35
CA THR A 258 4.33 28.46 -9.00
C THR A 258 2.89 28.02 -8.71
N GLU A 259 2.01 28.13 -9.69
CA GLU A 259 0.61 27.70 -9.59
C GLU A 259 0.49 26.20 -9.30
N ASN A 260 1.17 25.35 -10.05
CA ASN A 260 1.17 23.91 -9.85
C ASN A 260 1.75 23.51 -8.49
N LYS A 261 2.80 24.20 -8.03
CA LYS A 261 3.36 23.98 -6.69
C LYS A 261 2.37 24.40 -5.61
N GLN A 262 1.64 25.52 -5.83
CA GLN A 262 0.64 25.99 -4.86
C GLN A 262 -0.56 25.03 -4.79
N SER A 263 -1.07 24.51 -5.91
CA SER A 263 -2.12 23.49 -5.93
C SER A 263 -1.71 22.25 -5.13
N LEU A 264 -0.50 21.73 -5.33
CA LEU A 264 0.04 20.62 -4.53
C LEU A 264 0.13 20.99 -3.04
N LYS A 265 0.66 22.17 -2.72
CA LYS A 265 0.86 22.63 -1.35
C LYS A 265 -0.45 22.80 -0.59
N ASN A 266 -1.50 23.27 -1.24
CA ASN A 266 -2.82 23.44 -0.64
C ASN A 266 -3.39 22.10 -0.14
N ILE A 267 -3.10 21.00 -0.82
CA ILE A 267 -3.63 19.67 -0.49
C ILE A 267 -2.68 18.88 0.40
N CYS A 268 -1.37 18.94 0.13
CA CYS A 268 -0.38 18.07 0.76
C CYS A 268 0.50 18.77 1.80
N GLY A 269 0.44 20.12 1.94
CA GLY A 269 1.46 20.91 2.60
C GLY A 269 1.72 20.53 4.05
N ASP A 270 0.68 20.35 4.84
CA ASP A 270 0.77 19.97 6.26
C ASP A 270 1.41 18.57 6.43
N LEU A 271 0.94 17.59 5.66
CA LEU A 271 1.44 16.22 5.74
C LEU A 271 2.86 16.10 5.15
N ALA A 272 3.15 16.84 4.08
CA ALA A 272 4.49 16.90 3.50
C ALA A 272 5.50 17.49 4.49
N ALA A 273 5.12 18.55 5.21
CA ALA A 273 5.97 19.15 6.25
C ALA A 273 6.23 18.16 7.40
N LYS A 274 5.22 17.40 7.81
CA LYS A 274 5.36 16.35 8.82
C LYS A 274 6.41 15.28 8.42
N TYR A 275 6.48 14.95 7.12
CA TYR A 275 7.47 14.01 6.57
C TYR A 275 8.79 14.67 6.18
N ASN A 276 9.02 15.93 6.57
CA ASN A 276 10.20 16.71 6.23
C ASN A 276 10.42 16.92 4.71
N TYR A 277 9.34 16.94 3.93
CA TYR A 277 9.39 17.33 2.52
C TYR A 277 9.20 18.83 2.35
N GLN A 278 10.09 19.42 1.58
CA GLN A 278 9.99 20.84 1.18
C GLN A 278 9.17 20.92 -0.13
N LEU A 279 8.10 21.74 -0.11
CA LEU A 279 7.23 21.99 -1.25
C LEU A 279 7.44 23.38 -1.83
#